data_ffa65da975e30e8eae1c1baeff6e65ce
#
_entry.id   ffa65da975e30e8eae1c1baeff6e65ce
#
_cell.length_a   1.000
_cell.length_b   1.000
_cell.length_c   1.000
_cell.angle_alpha   90.00
_cell.angle_beta   90.00
_cell.angle_gamma   90.00
#
_symmetry.space_group_name_H-M   'P 1'
#
loop_
_entity.id
_entity.type
_entity.pdbx_description
1 polymer ?
#
loop_
_entity_poly.entity_id
_entity_poly.type
_entity_poly.pdbx_seq_one_letter_code
_entity_poly.pdbx_strand_id
1 'polypeptide(L)'
;RRKEIVDAFIDSQNLNLGTSKDIYKGKKRIYTGWKLDYKKFRRYLSDKFRVTKAFLFIGYIKQNEKLYRRLKSYGYELVFKPTVKDNQGKPKGNVDAELVLHAAAVEFPSYDKAVIVSGDGDFRCLHEYLEKNRKLLRIIIPNEKSESSLLRPFQQYKTFIIFEKQKLEWKP
;
A
#
# COMPACT_ATOMS: atom_id res chain seq x y z
N ARG A 1 13.71 -13.66 -24.37
CA ARG A 1 13.67 -12.51 -23.44
C ARG A 1 13.09 -12.91 -22.10
N ARG A 2 13.81 -12.56 -21.03
CA ARG A 2 13.28 -12.70 -19.67
C ARG A 2 12.12 -11.72 -19.44
N LYS A 3 11.03 -12.22 -18.85
CA LYS A 3 9.88 -11.38 -18.50
C LYS A 3 10.26 -10.43 -17.37
N GLU A 4 9.85 -9.17 -17.45
CA GLU A 4 10.04 -8.19 -16.39
C GLU A 4 9.25 -8.61 -15.14
N ILE A 5 9.91 -8.61 -13.98
CA ILE A 5 9.29 -8.95 -12.69
C ILE A 5 8.92 -7.65 -12.00
N VAL A 6 7.64 -7.51 -11.66
CA VAL A 6 7.11 -6.37 -10.94
C VAL A 6 6.55 -6.84 -9.59
N ASP A 7 7.07 -6.27 -8.49
CA ASP A 7 6.58 -6.55 -7.15
C ASP A 7 5.92 -5.30 -6.55
N ALA A 8 4.86 -5.52 -5.79
CA ALA A 8 4.17 -4.45 -5.07
C ALA A 8 4.47 -4.53 -3.57
N PHE A 9 4.65 -3.36 -2.96
CA PHE A 9 4.92 -3.21 -1.53
C PHE A 9 3.84 -2.30 -0.95
N ILE A 10 2.97 -2.86 -0.11
CA ILE A 10 1.71 -2.25 0.31
C ILE A 10 1.74 -1.95 1.80
N ASP A 11 1.64 -0.67 2.14
CA ASP A 11 1.36 -0.20 3.50
C ASP A 11 -0.12 -0.40 3.80
N SER A 12 -0.46 -1.47 4.52
CA SER A 12 -1.86 -1.85 4.72
C SER A 12 -2.64 -0.81 5.52
N GLN A 13 -2.02 -0.17 6.50
CA GLN A 13 -2.67 0.84 7.33
C GLN A 13 -3.01 2.08 6.49
N ASN A 14 -2.04 2.57 5.73
CA ASN A 14 -2.25 3.73 4.84
C ASN A 14 -3.32 3.43 3.79
N LEU A 15 -3.30 2.23 3.21
CA LEU A 15 -4.29 1.80 2.23
C LEU A 15 -5.69 1.73 2.85
N ASN A 16 -5.82 1.08 4.00
CA ASN A 16 -7.11 0.92 4.66
C ASN A 16 -7.69 2.24 5.14
N LEU A 17 -6.92 3.03 5.88
CA LEU A 17 -7.38 4.32 6.39
C LEU A 17 -7.62 5.33 5.28
N GLY A 18 -6.75 5.35 4.27
CA GLY A 18 -6.89 6.26 3.14
C GLY A 18 -8.16 6.05 2.32
N THR A 19 -8.60 4.80 2.18
CA THR A 19 -9.83 4.49 1.44
C THR A 19 -11.09 4.59 2.31
N SER A 20 -11.02 4.14 3.56
CA SER A 20 -12.22 3.94 4.39
C SER A 20 -12.60 5.14 5.26
N LYS A 21 -11.69 6.07 5.53
CA LYS A 21 -11.90 7.15 6.48
C LYS A 21 -12.39 8.42 5.80
N ASP A 22 -13.49 9.00 6.30
CA ASP A 22 -13.95 10.33 5.88
C ASP A 22 -12.94 11.41 6.25
N ILE A 23 -12.83 12.44 5.40
CA ILE A 23 -12.00 13.61 5.68
C ILE A 23 -12.87 14.85 5.63
N TYR A 24 -12.69 15.72 6.64
CA TYR A 24 -13.39 16.98 6.79
C TYR A 24 -12.43 18.16 6.73
N LYS A 25 -12.89 19.25 6.14
CA LYS A 25 -12.27 20.56 6.24
C LYS A 25 -13.28 21.47 6.95
N GLY A 26 -13.04 21.74 8.24
CA GLY A 26 -14.05 22.35 9.11
C GLY A 26 -15.27 21.42 9.23
N LYS A 27 -16.44 21.94 8.89
CA LYS A 27 -17.71 21.16 8.90
C LYS A 27 -18.00 20.47 7.58
N LYS A 28 -17.22 20.74 6.52
CA LYS A 28 -17.44 20.19 5.19
C LYS A 28 -16.68 18.87 5.01
N ARG A 29 -17.42 17.82 4.66
CA ARG A 29 -16.79 16.55 4.28
C ARG A 29 -16.24 16.67 2.86
N ILE A 30 -14.93 16.59 2.72
CA ILE A 30 -14.24 16.71 1.43
C ILE A 30 -13.86 15.36 0.83
N TYR A 31 -13.97 14.29 1.61
CA TYR A 31 -13.75 12.91 1.16
C TYR A 31 -14.69 11.98 1.90
N THR A 32 -15.38 11.13 1.16
CA THR A 32 -16.26 10.09 1.72
C THR A 32 -15.56 8.74 1.63
N GLY A 33 -15.36 8.10 2.79
CA GLY A 33 -14.75 6.78 2.87
C GLY A 33 -15.61 5.72 2.18
N TRP A 34 -14.92 4.69 1.70
CA TRP A 34 -15.55 3.55 1.03
C TRP A 34 -14.77 2.27 1.36
N LYS A 35 -15.43 1.13 1.20
CA LYS A 35 -14.81 -0.15 1.53
C LYS A 35 -14.09 -0.72 0.32
N LEU A 36 -12.77 -0.85 0.44
CA LEU A 36 -11.93 -1.48 -0.59
C LEU A 36 -12.14 -3.00 -0.58
N ASP A 37 -12.31 -3.57 -1.76
CA ASP A 37 -12.29 -5.00 -1.96
C ASP A 37 -10.86 -5.45 -2.26
N TYR A 38 -10.21 -6.10 -1.28
CA TYR A 38 -8.81 -6.50 -1.40
C TYR A 38 -8.57 -7.56 -2.47
N LYS A 39 -9.56 -8.41 -2.76
CA LYS A 39 -9.47 -9.37 -3.85
C LYS A 39 -9.44 -8.67 -5.20
N LYS A 40 -10.32 -7.67 -5.38
CA LYS A 40 -10.35 -6.84 -6.59
C LYS A 40 -9.07 -6.02 -6.74
N PHE A 41 -8.56 -5.49 -5.64
CA PHE A 41 -7.31 -4.71 -5.65
C PHE A 41 -6.13 -5.58 -6.07
N ARG A 42 -6.02 -6.81 -5.55
CA ARG A 42 -4.97 -7.73 -5.97
C ARG A 42 -5.02 -8.02 -7.47
N ARG A 43 -6.23 -8.26 -7.98
CA ARG A 43 -6.44 -8.47 -9.43
C ARG A 43 -6.07 -7.23 -10.23
N TYR A 44 -6.45 -6.05 -9.77
CA TYR A 44 -6.10 -4.78 -10.39
C TYR A 44 -4.58 -4.61 -10.54
N LEU A 45 -3.83 -4.91 -9.48
CA LEU A 45 -2.37 -4.84 -9.52
C LEU A 45 -1.80 -5.79 -10.60
N SER A 46 -2.35 -6.98 -10.68
CA SER A 46 -1.95 -7.96 -11.69
C SER A 46 -2.28 -7.50 -13.11
N ASP A 47 -3.52 -7.06 -13.31
CA ASP A 47 -4.02 -6.72 -14.65
C ASP A 47 -3.38 -5.43 -15.21
N LYS A 48 -3.25 -4.41 -14.38
CA LYS A 48 -2.77 -3.10 -14.83
C LYS A 48 -1.26 -2.98 -14.84
N PHE A 49 -0.58 -3.53 -13.84
CA PHE A 49 0.87 -3.36 -13.66
C PHE A 49 1.66 -4.66 -13.79
N ARG A 50 0.99 -5.77 -14.06
CA ARG A 50 1.60 -7.10 -14.15
C ARG A 50 2.36 -7.51 -12.90
N VAL A 51 1.84 -7.12 -11.73
CA VAL A 51 2.45 -7.44 -10.45
C VAL A 51 2.49 -8.96 -10.25
N THR A 52 3.68 -9.48 -10.00
CA THR A 52 3.90 -10.90 -9.70
C THR A 52 3.65 -11.19 -8.22
N LYS A 53 4.38 -10.50 -7.34
CA LYS A 53 4.24 -10.64 -5.89
C LYS A 53 3.70 -9.34 -5.30
N ALA A 54 2.70 -9.44 -4.45
CA ALA A 54 2.13 -8.31 -3.73
C ALA A 54 2.35 -8.53 -2.23
N PHE A 55 3.33 -7.83 -1.67
CA PHE A 55 3.67 -7.88 -0.25
C PHE A 55 2.79 -6.91 0.51
N LEU A 56 2.05 -7.41 1.48
CA LEU A 56 1.19 -6.61 2.34
C LEU A 56 1.80 -6.54 3.73
N PHE A 57 2.27 -5.35 4.10
CA PHE A 57 2.90 -5.08 5.39
C PHE A 57 1.82 -4.70 6.40
N ILE A 58 1.65 -5.52 7.41
CA ILE A 58 0.52 -5.42 8.32
C ILE A 58 0.94 -5.75 9.76
N GLY A 59 0.43 -5.00 10.74
CA GLY A 59 0.61 -5.32 12.13
C GLY A 59 -0.14 -6.61 12.49
N TYR A 60 0.50 -7.49 13.27
CA TYR A 60 -0.12 -8.73 13.68
C TYR A 60 -1.06 -8.52 14.85
N ILE A 61 -2.31 -8.95 14.68
CA ILE A 61 -3.33 -8.96 15.72
C ILE A 61 -3.97 -10.35 15.70
N LYS A 62 -3.88 -11.07 16.84
CA LYS A 62 -4.34 -12.47 16.95
C LYS A 62 -5.81 -12.65 16.53
N GLN A 63 -6.68 -11.71 16.87
CA GLN A 63 -8.10 -11.76 16.54
C GLN A 63 -8.37 -11.69 15.03
N ASN A 64 -7.40 -11.29 14.22
CA ASN A 64 -7.55 -11.11 12.78
C ASN A 64 -7.07 -12.30 11.95
N GLU A 65 -6.92 -13.47 12.53
CA GLU A 65 -6.45 -14.68 11.84
C GLU A 65 -7.29 -15.02 10.60
N LYS A 66 -8.62 -14.87 10.68
CA LYS A 66 -9.51 -15.11 9.53
C LYS A 66 -9.24 -14.15 8.38
N LEU A 67 -9.02 -12.87 8.71
CA LEU A 67 -8.66 -11.84 7.73
C LEU A 67 -7.34 -12.21 7.02
N TYR A 68 -6.34 -12.63 7.78
CA TYR A 68 -5.04 -12.97 7.23
C TYR A 68 -5.13 -14.17 6.27
N ARG A 69 -5.91 -15.19 6.61
CA ARG A 69 -6.14 -16.33 5.71
C ARG A 69 -6.83 -15.89 4.41
N ARG A 70 -7.81 -15.00 4.49
CA ARG A 70 -8.48 -14.46 3.29
C ARG A 70 -7.52 -13.68 2.42
N LEU A 71 -6.71 -12.79 3.01
CA LEU A 71 -5.74 -12.00 2.27
C LEU A 71 -4.73 -12.91 1.55
N LYS A 72 -4.24 -13.94 2.22
CA LYS A 72 -3.35 -14.93 1.58
C LYS A 72 -4.05 -15.63 0.41
N SER A 73 -5.32 -15.99 0.58
CA SER A 73 -6.10 -16.66 -0.48
C SER A 73 -6.29 -15.76 -1.71
N TYR A 74 -6.26 -14.45 -1.54
CA TYR A 74 -6.34 -13.49 -2.65
C TYR A 74 -5.02 -13.31 -3.39
N GLY A 75 -3.93 -13.88 -2.88
CA GLY A 75 -2.62 -13.81 -3.52
C GLY A 75 -1.66 -12.79 -2.92
N TYR A 76 -1.95 -12.26 -1.74
CA TYR A 76 -1.00 -11.41 -1.01
C TYR A 76 0.01 -12.26 -0.24
N GLU A 77 1.25 -11.80 -0.21
CA GLU A 77 2.26 -12.28 0.72
C GLU A 77 2.27 -11.35 1.93
N LEU A 78 1.90 -11.87 3.11
CA LEU A 78 1.80 -11.05 4.31
C LEU A 78 3.16 -10.96 5.00
N VAL A 79 3.56 -9.74 5.32
CA VAL A 79 4.74 -9.47 6.15
C VAL A 79 4.24 -8.84 7.44
N PHE A 80 4.29 -9.60 8.52
CA PHE A 80 3.79 -9.17 9.81
C PHE A 80 4.84 -8.41 10.60
N LYS A 81 4.38 -7.37 11.29
CA LYS A 81 5.11 -6.75 12.36
C LYS A 81 4.38 -7.02 13.68
N PRO A 82 5.08 -7.48 14.74
CA PRO A 82 4.48 -7.59 16.06
C PRO A 82 3.96 -6.23 16.50
N THR A 83 2.71 -6.19 16.96
CA THR A 83 2.13 -4.99 17.53
C THR A 83 2.31 -4.98 19.03
N VAL A 84 2.56 -3.79 19.59
CA VAL A 84 2.54 -3.56 21.03
C VAL A 84 1.35 -2.67 21.35
N LYS A 85 0.84 -2.75 22.57
CA LYS A 85 -0.23 -1.87 23.05
C LYS A 85 0.38 -0.53 23.48
N ASP A 86 -0.25 0.57 23.08
CA ASP A 86 0.10 1.88 23.60
C ASP A 86 -0.43 2.08 25.04
N ASN A 87 -0.20 3.27 25.61
CA ASN A 87 -0.65 3.60 26.96
C ASN A 87 -2.18 3.54 27.14
N GLN A 88 -2.94 3.55 26.05
CA GLN A 88 -4.40 3.46 26.03
C GLN A 88 -4.90 2.06 25.67
N GLY A 89 -4.00 1.08 25.57
CA GLY A 89 -4.34 -0.29 25.22
C GLY A 89 -4.61 -0.54 23.74
N LYS A 90 -4.36 0.46 22.86
CA LYS A 90 -4.54 0.29 21.41
C LYS A 90 -3.33 -0.34 20.77
N PRO A 91 -3.53 -1.23 19.78
CA PRO A 91 -2.40 -1.78 19.02
C PRO A 91 -1.62 -0.66 18.33
N LYS A 92 -0.31 -0.66 18.51
CA LYS A 92 0.63 0.27 17.86
C LYS A 92 1.66 -0.52 17.07
N GLY A 93 1.72 -0.29 15.78
CA GLY A 93 2.69 -0.94 14.91
C GLY A 93 2.87 -0.15 13.63
N ASN A 94 4.02 0.48 13.48
CA ASN A 94 4.42 1.13 12.24
C ASN A 94 5.21 0.13 11.41
N VAL A 95 4.78 -0.12 10.17
CA VAL A 95 5.39 -1.09 9.25
C VAL A 95 6.38 -0.46 8.27
N ASP A 96 6.67 0.83 8.42
CA ASP A 96 7.51 1.58 7.45
C ASP A 96 8.91 0.97 7.33
N ALA A 97 9.53 0.64 8.46
CA ALA A 97 10.87 0.06 8.46
C ALA A 97 10.92 -1.30 7.76
N GLU A 98 9.93 -2.16 8.00
CA GLU A 98 9.83 -3.46 7.34
C GLU A 98 9.60 -3.30 5.84
N LEU A 99 8.73 -2.38 5.43
CA LEU A 99 8.47 -2.13 4.01
C LEU A 99 9.73 -1.64 3.30
N VAL A 100 10.42 -0.67 3.88
CA VAL A 100 11.67 -0.12 3.30
C VAL A 100 12.75 -1.20 3.23
N LEU A 101 12.93 -1.98 4.29
CA LEU A 101 13.92 -3.06 4.32
C LEU A 101 13.65 -4.10 3.23
N HIS A 102 12.40 -4.54 3.08
CA HIS A 102 12.05 -5.52 2.07
C HIS A 102 12.24 -4.98 0.65
N ALA A 103 11.75 -3.77 0.39
CA ALA A 103 11.83 -3.17 -0.96
C ALA A 103 13.25 -2.81 -1.36
N ALA A 104 14.07 -2.30 -0.43
CA ALA A 104 15.41 -1.78 -0.74
C ALA A 104 16.53 -2.82 -0.57
N ALA A 105 16.29 -3.91 0.14
CA ALA A 105 17.32 -4.90 0.44
C ALA A 105 16.86 -6.34 0.21
N VAL A 106 15.87 -6.83 0.97
CA VAL A 106 15.51 -8.25 0.98
C VAL A 106 15.03 -8.73 -0.39
N GLU A 107 14.08 -8.01 -0.98
CA GLU A 107 13.48 -8.37 -2.27
C GLU A 107 14.13 -7.65 -3.46
N PHE A 108 14.94 -6.64 -3.20
CA PHE A 108 15.52 -5.77 -4.24
C PHE A 108 16.20 -6.53 -5.38
N PRO A 109 17.03 -7.57 -5.13
CA PRO A 109 17.66 -8.31 -6.22
C PRO A 109 16.69 -9.15 -7.06
N SER A 110 15.49 -9.42 -6.56
CA SER A 110 14.55 -10.37 -7.16
C SER A 110 13.52 -9.74 -8.07
N TYR A 111 13.39 -8.41 -8.12
CA TYR A 111 12.44 -7.74 -8.99
C TYR A 111 13.12 -6.70 -9.89
N ASP A 112 12.48 -6.38 -10.99
CA ASP A 112 12.94 -5.36 -11.94
C ASP A 112 12.31 -4.01 -11.66
N LYS A 113 11.02 -3.99 -11.29
CA LYS A 113 10.24 -2.77 -11.01
C LYS A 113 9.41 -2.95 -9.75
N ALA A 114 9.20 -1.85 -9.03
CA ALA A 114 8.41 -1.82 -7.81
C ALA A 114 7.20 -0.90 -7.96
N VAL A 115 6.08 -1.34 -7.39
CA VAL A 115 4.88 -0.52 -7.15
C VAL A 115 4.78 -0.33 -5.65
N ILE A 116 4.80 0.93 -5.20
CA ILE A 116 4.68 1.26 -3.78
C ILE A 116 3.27 1.80 -3.53
N VAL A 117 2.57 1.21 -2.57
CA VAL A 117 1.19 1.61 -2.24
C VAL A 117 1.19 2.30 -0.88
N SER A 118 1.31 3.61 -0.89
CA SER A 118 1.21 4.50 0.28
C SER A 118 1.24 5.96 -0.16
N GLY A 119 0.55 6.81 0.59
CA GLY A 119 0.66 8.27 0.45
C GLY A 119 1.56 8.91 1.53
N ASP A 120 2.22 8.10 2.35
CA ASP A 120 3.05 8.56 3.45
C ASP A 120 4.37 9.14 2.93
N GLY A 121 4.69 10.38 3.36
CA GLY A 121 5.93 11.05 2.99
C GLY A 121 7.19 10.41 3.56
N ASP A 122 7.06 9.59 4.60
CA ASP A 122 8.21 8.88 5.18
C ASP A 122 8.85 7.90 4.18
N PHE A 123 8.13 7.52 3.12
CA PHE A 123 8.67 6.68 2.06
C PHE A 123 9.40 7.46 0.96
N ARG A 124 9.52 8.78 1.06
CA ARG A 124 10.23 9.58 0.05
C ARG A 124 11.63 9.04 -0.23
N CYS A 125 12.38 8.71 0.80
CA CYS A 125 13.74 8.16 0.64
C CYS A 125 13.76 6.85 -0.16
N LEU A 126 12.73 6.01 0.02
CA LEU A 126 12.59 4.78 -0.75
C LEU A 126 12.31 5.09 -2.22
N HIS A 127 11.40 6.03 -2.50
CA HIS A 127 11.10 6.43 -3.87
C HIS A 127 12.33 7.00 -4.59
N GLU A 128 13.11 7.84 -3.91
CA GLU A 128 14.35 8.38 -4.46
C GLU A 128 15.35 7.28 -4.78
N TYR A 129 15.51 6.31 -3.88
CA TYR A 129 16.41 5.18 -4.04
C TYR A 129 15.99 4.30 -5.23
N LEU A 130 14.70 3.98 -5.32
CA LEU A 130 14.17 3.13 -6.39
C LEU A 130 14.23 3.86 -7.75
N GLU A 131 13.95 5.17 -7.78
CA GLU A 131 14.07 5.96 -9.00
C GLU A 131 15.51 6.00 -9.49
N LYS A 132 16.46 6.28 -8.60
CA LYS A 132 17.89 6.29 -8.91
C LYS A 132 18.37 4.97 -9.50
N ASN A 133 17.83 3.86 -9.02
CA ASN A 133 18.17 2.52 -9.51
C ASN A 133 17.27 2.05 -10.67
N ARG A 134 16.43 2.93 -11.21
CA ARG A 134 15.49 2.64 -12.32
C ARG A 134 14.54 1.49 -12.01
N LYS A 135 14.16 1.35 -10.75
CA LYS A 135 13.24 0.31 -10.29
C LYS A 135 11.87 0.85 -9.84
N LEU A 136 11.65 2.15 -9.82
CA LEU A 136 10.35 2.70 -9.46
C LEU A 136 9.41 2.69 -10.67
N LEU A 137 8.32 1.92 -10.58
CA LEU A 137 7.29 1.88 -11.62
C LEU A 137 6.15 2.85 -11.30
N ARG A 138 5.52 2.70 -10.14
CA ARG A 138 4.37 3.50 -9.72
C ARG A 138 4.33 3.69 -8.22
N ILE A 139 3.71 4.81 -7.82
CA ILE A 139 3.31 5.09 -6.45
C ILE A 139 1.80 5.18 -6.47
N ILE A 140 1.11 4.22 -5.84
CA ILE A 140 -0.34 4.22 -5.74
C ILE A 140 -0.73 4.96 -4.47
N ILE A 141 -1.44 6.07 -4.64
CA ILE A 141 -1.88 6.95 -3.54
C ILE A 141 -3.29 6.54 -3.12
N PRO A 142 -3.47 6.05 -1.88
CA PRO A 142 -4.78 5.66 -1.38
C PRO A 142 -5.77 6.81 -1.25
N ASN A 143 -5.28 8.01 -0.91
CA ASN A 143 -6.14 9.19 -0.76
C ASN A 143 -5.38 10.46 -1.12
N GLU A 144 -5.80 11.12 -2.18
CA GLU A 144 -5.17 12.36 -2.66
C GLU A 144 -5.36 13.53 -1.69
N LYS A 145 -6.37 13.48 -0.83
CA LYS A 145 -6.63 14.54 0.15
C LYS A 145 -5.69 14.46 1.37
N SER A 146 -5.08 13.31 1.60
CA SER A 146 -4.18 13.09 2.74
C SER A 146 -2.75 12.73 2.32
N GLU A 147 -2.42 12.82 1.03
CA GLU A 147 -1.05 12.54 0.60
C GLU A 147 -0.08 13.61 1.09
N SER A 148 1.14 13.19 1.40
CA SER A 148 2.19 14.09 1.86
C SER A 148 2.70 14.99 0.73
N SER A 149 2.94 16.27 1.07
CA SER A 149 3.61 17.21 0.16
C SER A 149 5.04 16.77 -0.19
N LEU A 150 5.66 15.94 0.63
CA LEU A 150 6.99 15.37 0.37
C LEU A 150 7.03 14.51 -0.90
N LEU A 151 5.87 14.07 -1.41
CA LEU A 151 5.77 13.25 -2.62
C LEU A 151 5.58 14.09 -3.89
N ARG A 152 5.58 15.42 -3.80
CA ARG A 152 5.46 16.30 -4.99
C ARG A 152 6.47 16.02 -6.11
N PRO A 153 7.73 15.69 -5.83
CA PRO A 153 8.70 15.40 -6.90
C PRO A 153 8.38 14.19 -7.76
N PHE A 154 7.42 13.36 -7.35
CA PHE A 154 7.13 12.06 -7.97
C PHE A 154 5.81 12.02 -8.74
N GLN A 155 5.28 13.17 -9.19
CA GLN A 155 3.98 13.23 -9.87
C GLN A 155 3.86 12.27 -11.06
N GLN A 156 4.94 12.11 -11.82
CA GLN A 156 4.96 11.22 -12.99
C GLN A 156 4.74 9.73 -12.65
N TYR A 157 4.97 9.35 -11.40
CA TYR A 157 4.80 7.96 -10.94
C TYR A 157 3.45 7.70 -10.29
N LYS A 158 2.69 8.74 -9.96
CA LYS A 158 1.47 8.61 -9.14
C LYS A 158 0.30 8.02 -9.90
N THR A 159 -0.42 7.14 -9.21
CA THR A 159 -1.73 6.63 -9.60
C THR A 159 -2.65 6.79 -8.38
N PHE A 160 -3.84 7.37 -8.57
CA PHE A 160 -4.78 7.63 -7.48
C PHE A 160 -5.88 6.58 -7.48
N ILE A 161 -6.06 5.88 -6.35
CA ILE A 161 -7.06 4.81 -6.23
C ILE A 161 -8.49 5.32 -6.47
N ILE A 162 -8.77 6.58 -6.10
CA ILE A 162 -10.13 7.14 -6.24
C ILE A 162 -10.67 7.04 -7.67
N PHE A 163 -9.81 7.14 -8.68
CA PHE A 163 -10.23 7.04 -10.07
C PHE A 163 -10.64 5.63 -10.48
N GLU A 164 -10.30 4.63 -9.66
CA GLU A 164 -10.64 3.22 -9.89
C GLU A 164 -11.69 2.70 -8.90
N LYS A 165 -12.33 3.59 -8.12
CA LYS A 165 -13.26 3.22 -7.06
C LYS A 165 -14.34 2.24 -7.54
N GLN A 166 -14.96 2.49 -8.69
CA GLN A 166 -16.02 1.60 -9.21
C GLN A 166 -15.56 0.16 -9.41
N LYS A 167 -14.31 -0.04 -9.82
CA LYS A 167 -13.71 -1.37 -10.01
C LYS A 167 -13.29 -2.02 -8.70
N LEU A 168 -12.93 -1.22 -7.71
CA LEU A 168 -12.26 -1.68 -6.50
C LEU A 168 -13.16 -1.73 -5.27
N GLU A 169 -14.33 -1.10 -5.34
CA GLU A 169 -15.26 -1.04 -4.23
C GLU A 169 -15.86 -2.41 -3.93
N TRP A 170 -15.88 -2.77 -2.64
CA TRP A 170 -16.58 -3.96 -2.18
C TRP A 170 -18.09 -3.77 -2.38
N LYS A 171 -18.73 -4.79 -2.92
CA LYS A 171 -20.18 -4.84 -3.12
C LYS A 171 -20.73 -6.10 -2.47
N PRO A 172 -21.88 -5.98 -1.75
CA PRO A 172 -22.51 -7.15 -1.15
C PRO A 172 -22.97 -8.19 -2.18
#